data_5c653093800301a7f05303b947e64bbb
#
_entry.id   5c653093800301a7f05303b947e64bbb
#
_cell.length_a   1.000
_cell.length_b   1.000
_cell.length_c   1.000
_cell.angle_alpha   90.00
_cell.angle_beta   90.00
_cell.angle_gamma   90.00
#
_symmetry.space_group_name_H-M   'P 1'
#
loop_
_entity.id
_entity.type
_entity.pdbx_description
1 polymer ?
#
loop_
_entity_poly.entity_id
_entity_poly.type
_entity_poly.pdbx_seq_one_letter_code
_entity_poly.pdbx_strand_id
1 'polypeptide(L)'
;MTRRMHLLCVLAAVFVAPIGVSAAGEMPANVGPVLWQRSMNVFRRFDVAPEKMYEFYGGVLGLKQLDTFNVGNGTGVARFQAGDTQFKLTKRVGDRKYQPGGVRSATGLRLVTFMFPDEAALTARFKAHGLPAPQFHAIEGTEREYALVDDPDGQPVELMIVPEKSDKALNVVEIGLTVSDLEKSRAFYRDFVGLEELGPIEDPVFGGMKYSFLHGSTIVSLRSFGAKLPADTGSGGIQYVVSDVDRVAALAQRQHVTVEQPLSTLGGFQLRTIWLNDPDGITNYFAETAQARRSRAP
;
A
#
# COMPACT_ATOMS: atom_id res chain seq x y z
N MET A 1 54.44 -66.02 49.09
CA MET A 1 54.36 -64.57 49.16
C MET A 1 54.25 -64.03 47.69
N THR A 2 53.04 -63.83 47.22
CA THR A 2 52.77 -63.48 45.82
C THR A 2 52.11 -62.10 45.82
N ARG A 3 52.87 -61.11 45.32
CA ARG A 3 52.36 -59.71 45.10
C ARG A 3 51.55 -59.66 43.78
N ARG A 4 50.29 -59.36 43.92
CA ARG A 4 49.42 -59.04 42.75
C ARG A 4 49.60 -57.56 42.39
N MET A 5 49.98 -57.33 41.10
CA MET A 5 50.09 -56.02 40.51
C MET A 5 48.73 -55.67 39.86
N HIS A 6 48.10 -54.60 40.33
CA HIS A 6 46.85 -54.10 39.77
C HIS A 6 47.19 -53.12 38.64
N LEU A 7 46.72 -53.45 37.43
CA LEU A 7 46.82 -52.62 36.24
C LEU A 7 45.59 -51.66 36.23
N LEU A 8 45.82 -50.37 36.37
CA LEU A 8 44.79 -49.33 36.26
C LEU A 8 44.64 -48.97 34.78
N CYS A 9 43.48 -49.34 34.20
CA CYS A 9 43.05 -48.81 32.87
C CYS A 9 42.41 -47.44 33.07
N VAL A 10 43.05 -46.37 32.57
CA VAL A 10 42.46 -45.04 32.46
C VAL A 10 41.69 -44.97 31.15
N LEU A 11 40.34 -45.00 31.22
CA LEU A 11 39.48 -44.69 30.11
C LEU A 11 39.42 -43.15 29.94
N ALA A 12 40.02 -42.62 28.87
CA ALA A 12 39.81 -41.25 28.44
C ALA A 12 38.44 -41.13 27.75
N ALA A 13 37.48 -40.52 28.40
CA ALA A 13 36.19 -40.16 27.78
C ALA A 13 36.40 -38.94 26.89
N VAL A 14 36.31 -39.13 25.58
CA VAL A 14 36.26 -38.02 24.59
C VAL A 14 34.87 -37.40 24.65
N PHE A 15 34.77 -36.23 25.26
CA PHE A 15 33.57 -35.39 25.17
C PHE A 15 33.49 -34.77 23.80
N VAL A 16 32.64 -35.30 22.91
CA VAL A 16 32.22 -34.62 21.66
C VAL A 16 31.15 -33.62 22.10
N ALA A 17 31.52 -32.33 22.14
CA ALA A 17 30.54 -31.26 22.32
C ALA A 17 29.58 -31.24 21.09
N PRO A 18 28.25 -31.14 21.28
CA PRO A 18 27.33 -31.01 20.17
C PRO A 18 27.63 -29.70 19.47
N ILE A 19 27.93 -29.77 18.15
CA ILE A 19 28.00 -28.61 17.29
C ILE A 19 26.59 -27.98 17.35
N GLY A 20 26.50 -26.81 17.99
CA GLY A 20 25.25 -26.04 18.04
C GLY A 20 24.79 -25.76 16.62
N VAL A 21 23.71 -26.39 16.22
CA VAL A 21 22.96 -25.98 15.02
C VAL A 21 22.49 -24.56 15.33
N SER A 22 23.10 -23.58 14.66
CA SER A 22 22.62 -22.20 14.68
C SER A 22 21.15 -22.26 14.27
N ALA A 23 20.24 -21.92 15.20
CA ALA A 23 18.83 -21.84 14.88
C ALA A 23 18.71 -20.84 13.74
N ALA A 24 18.36 -21.32 12.56
CA ALA A 24 17.92 -20.46 11.46
C ALA A 24 16.78 -19.62 12.05
N GLY A 25 17.01 -18.30 12.21
CA GLY A 25 16.08 -17.41 12.85
C GLY A 25 14.69 -17.61 12.27
N GLU A 26 13.71 -17.82 13.14
CA GLU A 26 12.33 -18.07 12.74
C GLU A 26 11.87 -16.96 11.79
N MET A 27 11.43 -17.36 10.59
CA MET A 27 10.99 -16.39 9.59
C MET A 27 9.77 -15.65 10.14
N PRO A 28 9.74 -14.28 10.19
CA PRO A 28 8.59 -13.56 10.73
C PRO A 28 7.29 -13.99 10.09
N ALA A 29 6.21 -13.80 10.84
CA ALA A 29 4.87 -14.21 10.42
C ALA A 29 4.35 -13.39 9.22
N ASN A 30 4.84 -12.14 9.03
CA ASN A 30 4.36 -11.21 8.01
C ASN A 30 5.47 -10.36 7.39
N VAL A 31 5.08 -9.48 6.44
CA VAL A 31 6.00 -8.58 5.71
C VAL A 31 6.44 -7.38 6.57
N GLY A 32 5.70 -7.01 7.62
CA GLY A 32 5.95 -5.83 8.45
C GLY A 32 7.42 -5.54 8.77
N PRO A 33 8.21 -6.52 9.28
CA PRO A 33 9.62 -6.31 9.61
C PRO A 33 10.54 -5.90 8.45
N VAL A 34 10.11 -6.08 7.22
CA VAL A 34 10.87 -5.68 6.02
C VAL A 34 10.26 -4.49 5.28
N LEU A 35 9.15 -3.92 5.76
CA LEU A 35 8.66 -2.64 5.26
C LEU A 35 9.70 -1.56 5.58
N TRP A 36 10.27 -0.96 4.55
CA TRP A 36 11.41 -0.06 4.70
C TRP A 36 11.02 1.41 4.70
N GLN A 37 10.08 1.81 3.86
CA GLN A 37 9.61 3.18 3.76
C GLN A 37 8.50 3.44 4.81
N ARG A 38 8.42 4.68 5.34
CA ARG A 38 7.44 5.08 6.36
C ARG A 38 6.06 5.40 5.79
N SER A 39 5.80 5.05 4.54
CA SER A 39 4.52 5.25 3.87
C SER A 39 4.36 4.20 2.79
N MET A 40 3.13 3.94 2.42
CA MET A 40 2.81 3.21 1.20
C MET A 40 2.67 4.20 0.05
N ASN A 41 2.95 3.75 -1.18
CA ASN A 41 2.61 4.51 -2.37
C ASN A 41 1.32 3.94 -2.96
N VAL A 42 0.55 4.78 -3.63
CA VAL A 42 -0.65 4.37 -4.34
C VAL A 42 -0.49 4.69 -5.82
N PHE A 43 -1.00 3.82 -6.67
CA PHE A 43 -1.06 4.10 -8.10
C PHE A 43 -2.48 3.95 -8.63
N ARG A 44 -2.86 4.86 -9.52
CA ARG A 44 -4.07 4.80 -10.34
C ARG A 44 -3.75 4.58 -11.80
N ARG A 45 -4.64 3.86 -12.46
CA ARG A 45 -4.60 3.66 -13.91
C ARG A 45 -5.76 4.40 -14.54
N PHE A 46 -5.50 5.01 -15.70
CA PHE A 46 -6.47 5.84 -16.39
C PHE A 46 -6.39 5.62 -17.91
N ASP A 47 -7.45 6.02 -18.64
CA ASP A 47 -7.52 5.94 -20.12
C ASP A 47 -7.59 7.30 -20.80
N VAL A 48 -8.06 8.33 -20.11
CA VAL A 48 -8.15 9.69 -20.65
C VAL A 48 -6.78 10.26 -21.04
N ALA A 49 -6.76 11.42 -21.70
CA ALA A 49 -5.52 12.11 -22.04
C ALA A 49 -4.70 12.40 -20.77
N PRO A 50 -3.39 12.07 -20.74
CA PRO A 50 -2.55 12.22 -19.55
C PRO A 50 -2.53 13.63 -19.00
N GLU A 51 -2.57 14.64 -19.88
CA GLU A 51 -2.52 16.06 -19.52
C GLU A 51 -3.69 16.45 -18.62
N LYS A 52 -4.88 15.88 -18.83
CA LYS A 52 -6.05 16.11 -17.96
C LYS A 52 -5.82 15.60 -16.55
N MET A 53 -5.23 14.42 -16.43
CA MET A 53 -4.90 13.84 -15.12
C MET A 53 -3.82 14.64 -14.41
N TYR A 54 -2.79 15.08 -15.16
CA TYR A 54 -1.68 15.86 -14.59
C TYR A 54 -2.14 17.25 -14.16
N GLU A 55 -2.99 17.89 -14.93
CA GLU A 55 -3.60 19.17 -14.58
C GLU A 55 -4.48 19.02 -13.33
N PHE A 56 -5.31 17.98 -13.25
CA PHE A 56 -6.17 17.76 -12.10
C PHE A 56 -5.36 17.56 -10.82
N TYR A 57 -4.44 16.59 -10.80
CA TYR A 57 -3.67 16.31 -9.58
C TYR A 57 -2.61 17.37 -9.28
N GLY A 58 -1.93 17.90 -10.26
CA GLY A 58 -0.91 18.94 -10.09
C GLY A 58 -1.47 20.35 -9.96
N GLY A 59 -2.30 20.77 -10.91
CA GLY A 59 -2.85 22.13 -10.95
C GLY A 59 -4.00 22.36 -9.99
N VAL A 60 -5.06 21.53 -10.09
CA VAL A 60 -6.29 21.71 -9.31
C VAL A 60 -6.09 21.29 -7.86
N LEU A 61 -5.60 20.09 -7.61
CA LEU A 61 -5.35 19.63 -6.23
C LEU A 61 -4.07 20.25 -5.64
N GLY A 62 -3.14 20.72 -6.48
CA GLY A 62 -1.91 21.35 -6.04
C GLY A 62 -0.87 20.36 -5.50
N LEU A 63 -0.94 19.08 -5.89
CA LEU A 63 0.08 18.10 -5.52
C LEU A 63 1.39 18.38 -6.27
N LYS A 64 2.51 18.36 -5.57
CA LYS A 64 3.82 18.58 -6.19
C LYS A 64 4.15 17.46 -7.18
N GLN A 65 4.24 17.79 -8.47
CA GLN A 65 4.69 16.84 -9.47
C GLN A 65 6.17 16.53 -9.30
N LEU A 66 6.51 15.26 -9.39
CA LEU A 66 7.87 14.72 -9.39
C LEU A 66 8.25 14.29 -10.81
N ASP A 67 9.54 13.98 -11.02
CA ASP A 67 10.02 13.50 -12.32
C ASP A 67 9.25 12.26 -12.79
N THR A 68 8.76 12.31 -14.01
CA THR A 68 8.17 11.17 -14.69
C THR A 68 9.24 10.19 -15.11
N PHE A 69 8.98 8.90 -15.00
CA PHE A 69 9.88 7.86 -15.53
C PHE A 69 9.12 6.90 -16.45
N ASN A 70 9.85 6.26 -17.38
CA ASN A 70 9.29 5.24 -18.24
C ASN A 70 9.68 3.86 -17.73
N VAL A 71 8.70 2.96 -17.59
CA VAL A 71 8.95 1.54 -17.37
C VAL A 71 9.23 0.87 -18.74
N GLY A 72 9.96 -0.25 -18.72
CA GLY A 72 10.63 -0.86 -19.87
C GLY A 72 9.82 -1.11 -21.16
N ASN A 73 8.50 -0.92 -21.16
CA ASN A 73 7.62 -1.01 -22.33
C ASN A 73 7.21 0.37 -22.89
N GLY A 74 7.88 1.43 -22.48
CA GLY A 74 7.55 2.82 -22.88
C GLY A 74 6.37 3.43 -22.12
N THR A 75 5.81 2.73 -21.12
CA THR A 75 4.72 3.27 -20.31
C THR A 75 5.25 4.35 -19.35
N GLY A 76 4.79 5.58 -19.52
CA GLY A 76 5.09 6.67 -18.61
C GLY A 76 4.39 6.51 -17.26
N VAL A 77 5.11 6.77 -16.19
CA VAL A 77 4.57 6.85 -14.82
C VAL A 77 4.79 8.26 -14.31
N ALA A 78 3.72 9.05 -14.26
CA ALA A 78 3.75 10.34 -13.59
C ALA A 78 3.64 10.14 -12.07
N ARG A 79 4.33 10.99 -11.31
CA ARG A 79 4.37 10.90 -9.84
C ARG A 79 4.02 12.25 -9.24
N PHE A 80 3.25 12.20 -8.18
CA PHE A 80 2.89 13.37 -7.38
C PHE A 80 3.20 13.08 -5.92
N GLN A 81 3.72 14.07 -5.22
CA GLN A 81 3.94 13.98 -3.78
C GLN A 81 2.66 14.39 -3.04
N ALA A 82 2.14 13.51 -2.23
CA ALA A 82 1.02 13.75 -1.32
C ALA A 82 1.49 13.36 0.09
N GLY A 83 1.87 14.35 0.91
CA GLY A 83 2.56 14.10 2.17
C GLY A 83 3.81 13.25 1.96
N ASP A 84 3.96 12.16 2.69
CA ASP A 84 5.07 11.20 2.53
C ASP A 84 4.80 10.15 1.43
N THR A 85 3.59 10.11 0.89
CA THR A 85 3.13 9.15 -0.11
C THR A 85 3.42 9.65 -1.52
N GLN A 86 3.90 8.77 -2.40
CA GLN A 86 3.88 9.04 -3.84
C GLN A 86 2.57 8.52 -4.43
N PHE A 87 1.79 9.42 -4.97
CA PHE A 87 0.64 9.11 -5.81
C PHE A 87 1.11 8.99 -7.26
N LYS A 88 0.85 7.86 -7.89
CA LYS A 88 1.36 7.52 -9.21
C LYS A 88 0.24 7.36 -10.21
N LEU A 89 0.44 7.88 -11.41
CA LEU A 89 -0.50 7.77 -12.52
C LEU A 89 0.14 7.03 -13.69
N THR A 90 -0.56 6.05 -14.24
CA THR A 90 -0.12 5.32 -15.42
C THR A 90 -1.31 4.95 -16.29
N LYS A 91 -1.09 4.77 -17.58
CA LYS A 91 -2.12 4.29 -18.50
C LYS A 91 -2.58 2.88 -18.11
N ARG A 92 -3.86 2.57 -18.38
CA ARG A 92 -4.34 1.19 -18.35
C ARG A 92 -3.63 0.38 -19.41
N VAL A 93 -3.17 -0.80 -19.02
CA VAL A 93 -2.53 -1.76 -19.91
C VAL A 93 -3.00 -3.18 -19.57
N GLY A 94 -3.10 -4.04 -20.56
CA GLY A 94 -3.46 -5.45 -20.40
C GLY A 94 -4.96 -5.68 -20.14
N ASP A 95 -5.30 -6.90 -19.71
CA ASP A 95 -6.67 -7.43 -19.64
C ASP A 95 -7.31 -7.27 -18.25
N ARG A 96 -6.85 -6.29 -17.45
CA ARG A 96 -7.42 -6.05 -16.12
C ARG A 96 -8.85 -5.55 -16.23
N LYS A 97 -9.70 -6.02 -15.33
CA LYS A 97 -11.10 -5.60 -15.28
C LYS A 97 -11.17 -4.20 -14.70
N TYR A 98 -11.74 -3.30 -15.43
CA TYR A 98 -12.08 -1.96 -14.97
C TYR A 98 -13.60 -1.82 -14.85
N GLN A 99 -14.05 -1.30 -13.72
CA GLN A 99 -15.45 -1.02 -13.46
C GLN A 99 -15.62 0.46 -13.13
N PRO A 100 -16.35 1.23 -13.95
CA PRO A 100 -16.62 2.63 -13.65
C PRO A 100 -17.53 2.79 -12.43
N GLY A 101 -17.63 4.02 -11.94
CA GLY A 101 -18.54 4.39 -10.84
C GLY A 101 -17.88 4.49 -9.48
N GLY A 102 -18.70 4.82 -8.49
CA GLY A 102 -18.27 5.14 -7.12
C GLY A 102 -17.91 3.92 -6.28
N VAL A 103 -17.72 4.18 -4.98
CA VAL A 103 -17.26 3.16 -4.00
C VAL A 103 -18.18 1.95 -3.83
N ARG A 104 -19.47 2.08 -4.20
CA ARG A 104 -20.46 1.01 -4.12
C ARG A 104 -20.67 0.25 -5.43
N SER A 105 -19.93 0.59 -6.50
CA SER A 105 -20.17 0.03 -7.83
C SER A 105 -19.39 -1.24 -8.12
N ALA A 106 -18.26 -1.44 -7.47
CA ALA A 106 -17.38 -2.60 -7.66
C ALA A 106 -16.50 -2.81 -6.43
N THR A 107 -15.88 -4.01 -6.32
CA THR A 107 -14.72 -4.18 -5.44
C THR A 107 -13.49 -3.55 -6.08
N GLY A 108 -12.42 -3.34 -5.30
CA GLY A 108 -11.19 -2.77 -5.83
C GLY A 108 -10.76 -1.48 -5.13
N LEU A 109 -9.75 -0.80 -5.69
CA LEU A 109 -9.34 0.53 -5.23
C LEU A 109 -10.36 1.54 -5.76
N ARG A 110 -11.23 2.04 -4.89
CA ARG A 110 -12.39 2.86 -5.28
C ARG A 110 -12.32 4.31 -4.83
N LEU A 111 -11.40 4.64 -3.91
CA LEU A 111 -11.29 5.99 -3.34
C LEU A 111 -9.84 6.30 -3.02
N VAL A 112 -9.44 7.54 -3.21
CA VAL A 112 -8.21 8.09 -2.60
C VAL A 112 -8.59 9.40 -1.93
N THR A 113 -8.21 9.53 -0.65
CA THR A 113 -8.46 10.73 0.15
C THR A 113 -7.17 11.52 0.31
N PHE A 114 -7.24 12.81 0.02
CA PHE A 114 -6.15 13.76 0.25
C PHE A 114 -6.57 14.81 1.28
N MET A 115 -5.63 15.19 2.15
CA MET A 115 -5.84 16.16 3.22
C MET A 115 -5.40 17.56 2.77
N PHE A 116 -6.23 18.57 3.07
CA PHE A 116 -5.98 19.97 2.73
C PHE A 116 -6.17 20.87 3.95
N PRO A 117 -5.37 21.94 4.06
CA PRO A 117 -5.46 22.84 5.22
C PRO A 117 -6.50 23.93 5.08
N ASP A 118 -7.04 24.18 3.87
CA ASP A 118 -7.81 25.39 3.56
C ASP A 118 -8.79 25.13 2.42
N GLU A 119 -10.08 25.15 2.75
CA GLU A 119 -11.19 24.99 1.80
C GLU A 119 -11.23 26.10 0.75
N ALA A 120 -11.06 27.36 1.18
CA ALA A 120 -11.17 28.50 0.28
C ALA A 120 -10.08 28.48 -0.77
N ALA A 121 -8.83 28.16 -0.37
CA ALA A 121 -7.71 28.02 -1.30
C ALA A 121 -7.92 26.86 -2.30
N LEU A 122 -8.45 25.72 -1.83
CA LEU A 122 -8.75 24.58 -2.70
C LEU A 122 -9.88 24.92 -3.69
N THR A 123 -10.97 25.48 -3.21
CA THR A 123 -12.10 25.96 -4.04
C THR A 123 -11.66 26.99 -5.09
N ALA A 124 -10.78 27.93 -4.72
CA ALA A 124 -10.24 28.90 -5.66
C ALA A 124 -9.45 28.23 -6.80
N ARG A 125 -8.68 27.17 -6.52
CA ARG A 125 -7.97 26.40 -7.57
C ARG A 125 -8.94 25.69 -8.52
N PHE A 126 -10.00 25.05 -8.00
CA PHE A 126 -11.04 24.46 -8.87
C PHE A 126 -11.60 25.49 -9.84
N LYS A 127 -12.01 26.66 -9.33
CA LYS A 127 -12.53 27.76 -10.16
C LYS A 127 -11.52 28.28 -11.18
N ALA A 128 -10.25 28.44 -10.79
CA ALA A 128 -9.20 28.90 -11.68
C ALA A 128 -8.94 27.98 -12.88
N HIS A 129 -9.22 26.67 -12.70
CA HIS A 129 -9.13 25.65 -13.75
C HIS A 129 -10.48 25.38 -14.44
N GLY A 130 -11.48 26.23 -14.24
CA GLY A 130 -12.79 26.10 -14.89
C GLY A 130 -13.65 24.93 -14.41
N LEU A 131 -13.34 24.37 -13.23
CA LEU A 131 -14.08 23.25 -12.65
C LEU A 131 -15.12 23.77 -11.63
N PRO A 132 -16.24 23.04 -11.45
CA PRO A 132 -17.19 23.34 -10.38
C PRO A 132 -16.50 23.32 -9.01
N ALA A 133 -16.91 24.26 -8.15
CA ALA A 133 -16.46 24.26 -6.76
C ALA A 133 -16.88 22.95 -6.06
N PRO A 134 -15.96 22.29 -5.30
CA PRO A 134 -16.33 21.14 -4.50
C PRO A 134 -17.43 21.52 -3.49
N GLN A 135 -18.35 20.60 -3.22
CA GLN A 135 -19.37 20.78 -2.21
C GLN A 135 -18.89 20.13 -0.92
N PHE A 136 -18.46 20.94 0.04
CA PHE A 136 -17.99 20.47 1.33
C PHE A 136 -19.14 20.21 2.29
N HIS A 137 -19.01 19.14 3.08
CA HIS A 137 -19.95 18.70 4.10
C HIS A 137 -19.19 18.53 5.41
N ALA A 138 -19.74 19.08 6.49
CA ALA A 138 -19.17 18.91 7.83
C ALA A 138 -19.26 17.45 8.28
N ILE A 139 -18.23 16.97 8.97
CA ILE A 139 -18.23 15.68 9.65
C ILE A 139 -18.67 15.92 11.10
N GLU A 140 -19.83 15.37 11.46
CA GLU A 140 -20.44 15.54 12.78
C GLU A 140 -19.45 15.22 13.91
N GLY A 141 -19.44 16.07 14.94
CA GLY A 141 -18.54 15.91 16.10
C GLY A 141 -17.08 16.25 15.86
N THR A 142 -16.73 16.80 14.67
CA THR A 142 -15.38 17.24 14.34
C THR A 142 -15.39 18.63 13.72
N GLU A 143 -14.20 19.22 13.55
CA GLU A 143 -14.02 20.45 12.75
C GLU A 143 -13.60 20.14 11.30
N ARG A 144 -13.71 18.88 10.87
CA ARG A 144 -13.33 18.42 9.53
C ARG A 144 -14.51 18.50 8.57
N GLU A 145 -14.17 18.74 7.32
CA GLU A 145 -15.11 18.76 6.22
C GLU A 145 -14.60 17.88 5.09
N TYR A 146 -15.51 17.30 4.33
CA TYR A 146 -15.15 16.50 3.16
C TYR A 146 -15.94 16.91 1.93
N ALA A 147 -15.37 16.70 0.77
CA ALA A 147 -16.08 16.74 -0.51
C ALA A 147 -15.67 15.53 -1.35
N LEU A 148 -16.62 14.99 -2.11
CA LEU A 148 -16.37 13.95 -3.11
C LEU A 148 -16.37 14.59 -4.50
N VAL A 149 -15.34 14.33 -5.26
CA VAL A 149 -15.23 14.73 -6.67
C VAL A 149 -14.73 13.57 -7.50
N ASP A 150 -15.02 13.57 -8.78
CA ASP A 150 -14.42 12.61 -9.69
C ASP A 150 -13.20 13.22 -10.38
N ASP A 151 -12.15 12.43 -10.53
CA ASP A 151 -11.03 12.81 -11.37
C ASP A 151 -11.43 12.78 -12.87
N PRO A 152 -10.61 13.26 -13.80
CA PRO A 152 -10.97 13.29 -15.22
C PRO A 152 -11.27 11.92 -15.86
N ASP A 153 -10.85 10.83 -15.21
CA ASP A 153 -11.14 9.44 -15.62
C ASP A 153 -12.40 8.87 -14.93
N GLY A 154 -13.12 9.71 -14.15
CA GLY A 154 -14.35 9.33 -13.45
C GLY A 154 -14.11 8.47 -12.20
N GLN A 155 -12.91 8.52 -11.62
CA GLN A 155 -12.61 7.80 -10.38
C GLN A 155 -12.77 8.72 -9.16
N PRO A 156 -13.46 8.27 -8.09
CA PRO A 156 -13.70 9.11 -6.92
C PRO A 156 -12.42 9.53 -6.20
N VAL A 157 -12.40 10.80 -5.82
CA VAL A 157 -11.40 11.43 -4.96
C VAL A 157 -12.14 12.09 -3.80
N GLU A 158 -11.71 11.83 -2.59
CA GLU A 158 -12.19 12.54 -1.41
C GLU A 158 -11.19 13.64 -1.04
N LEU A 159 -11.73 14.83 -0.87
CA LEU A 159 -11.02 16.01 -0.43
C LEU A 159 -11.38 16.25 1.03
N MET A 160 -10.41 16.10 1.93
CA MET A 160 -10.64 16.27 3.37
C MET A 160 -10.00 17.57 3.86
N ILE A 161 -10.79 18.47 4.42
CA ILE A 161 -10.27 19.64 5.10
C ILE A 161 -9.94 19.27 6.53
N VAL A 162 -8.69 19.52 6.93
CA VAL A 162 -8.19 19.24 8.29
C VAL A 162 -7.74 20.54 8.95
N PRO A 163 -8.48 21.02 9.96
CA PRO A 163 -8.21 22.32 10.59
C PRO A 163 -6.91 22.32 11.39
N GLU A 164 -6.43 21.15 11.83
CA GLU A 164 -5.20 21.02 12.63
C GLU A 164 -3.96 21.58 11.93
N LYS A 165 -3.94 21.63 10.59
CA LYS A 165 -2.85 22.17 9.75
C LYS A 165 -1.44 21.66 10.11
N SER A 166 -1.35 20.58 10.89
CA SER A 166 -0.07 19.97 11.25
C SER A 166 0.45 19.11 10.12
N ASP A 167 1.76 19.04 9.95
CA ASP A 167 2.37 18.14 8.96
C ASP A 167 1.90 16.69 9.13
N LYS A 168 1.70 16.25 10.37
CA LYS A 168 1.20 14.91 10.66
C LYS A 168 -0.20 14.68 10.09
N ALA A 169 -1.11 15.64 10.21
CA ALA A 169 -2.46 15.55 9.69
C ALA A 169 -2.50 15.70 8.16
N LEU A 170 -1.75 16.68 7.61
CA LEU A 170 -1.73 16.97 6.18
C LEU A 170 -0.98 15.93 5.33
N ASN A 171 -0.05 15.17 5.94
CA ASN A 171 0.70 14.14 5.25
C ASN A 171 -0.07 12.81 5.08
N VAL A 172 -1.25 12.69 5.68
CA VAL A 172 -2.07 11.48 5.58
C VAL A 172 -2.63 11.32 4.16
N VAL A 173 -2.52 10.12 3.62
CA VAL A 173 -3.27 9.67 2.43
C VAL A 173 -4.05 8.43 2.80
N GLU A 174 -5.36 8.42 2.54
CA GLU A 174 -6.18 7.23 2.74
C GLU A 174 -6.51 6.57 1.39
N ILE A 175 -6.31 5.26 1.33
CA ILE A 175 -6.59 4.41 0.17
C ILE A 175 -7.83 3.61 0.49
N GLY A 176 -8.95 3.95 -0.13
CA GLY A 176 -10.23 3.31 0.10
C GLY A 176 -10.45 2.11 -0.82
N LEU A 177 -10.58 0.94 -0.23
CA LEU A 177 -10.86 -0.31 -0.92
C LEU A 177 -12.29 -0.76 -0.61
N THR A 178 -13.03 -1.13 -1.65
CA THR A 178 -14.27 -1.88 -1.49
C THR A 178 -13.96 -3.36 -1.66
N VAL A 179 -14.34 -4.17 -0.68
CA VAL A 179 -13.98 -5.58 -0.60
C VAL A 179 -15.20 -6.49 -0.57
N SER A 180 -15.06 -7.69 -1.13
CA SER A 180 -16.14 -8.71 -1.18
C SER A 180 -16.22 -9.51 0.13
N ASP A 181 -15.07 -9.78 0.76
CA ASP A 181 -14.95 -10.54 2.01
C ASP A 181 -14.05 -9.75 2.98
N LEU A 182 -14.69 -9.09 3.92
CA LEU A 182 -14.00 -8.21 4.85
C LEU A 182 -12.96 -8.95 5.71
N GLU A 183 -13.29 -10.14 6.20
CA GLU A 183 -12.40 -10.90 7.08
C GLU A 183 -11.16 -11.41 6.33
N LYS A 184 -11.30 -11.87 5.09
CA LYS A 184 -10.15 -12.25 4.27
C LYS A 184 -9.27 -11.07 3.94
N SER A 185 -9.86 -9.92 3.60
CA SER A 185 -9.09 -8.72 3.30
C SER A 185 -8.42 -8.16 4.55
N ARG A 186 -9.06 -8.19 5.73
CA ARG A 186 -8.44 -7.86 7.01
C ARG A 186 -7.24 -8.76 7.31
N ALA A 187 -7.39 -10.07 7.15
CA ALA A 187 -6.30 -11.02 7.33
C ALA A 187 -5.12 -10.72 6.37
N PHE A 188 -5.40 -10.37 5.11
CA PHE A 188 -4.35 -10.01 4.16
C PHE A 188 -3.57 -8.76 4.61
N TYR A 189 -4.24 -7.66 4.93
CA TYR A 189 -3.55 -6.41 5.28
C TYR A 189 -2.89 -6.45 6.67
N ARG A 190 -3.52 -7.10 7.66
CA ARG A 190 -2.98 -7.24 9.01
C ARG A 190 -1.97 -8.38 9.12
N ASP A 191 -2.34 -9.60 8.72
CA ASP A 191 -1.58 -10.81 9.07
C ASP A 191 -0.52 -11.15 8.01
N PHE A 192 -0.75 -10.84 6.72
CA PHE A 192 0.26 -11.03 5.68
C PHE A 192 1.13 -9.79 5.48
N VAL A 193 0.53 -8.61 5.19
CA VAL A 193 1.31 -7.39 4.96
C VAL A 193 1.92 -6.86 6.27
N GLY A 194 1.25 -7.02 7.39
CA GLY A 194 1.72 -6.57 8.71
C GLY A 194 1.46 -5.10 8.99
N LEU A 195 0.36 -4.55 8.44
CA LEU A 195 -0.07 -3.18 8.77
C LEU A 195 -0.73 -3.14 10.15
N GLU A 196 -0.62 -2.00 10.81
CA GLU A 196 -1.27 -1.76 12.11
C GLU A 196 -2.78 -1.57 11.93
N GLU A 197 -3.59 -2.47 12.47
CA GLU A 197 -5.05 -2.33 12.44
C GLU A 197 -5.51 -1.31 13.48
N LEU A 198 -6.16 -0.23 13.02
CA LEU A 198 -6.73 0.81 13.89
C LEU A 198 -8.12 0.45 14.43
N GLY A 199 -8.65 -0.73 14.02
CA GLY A 199 -9.97 -1.21 14.37
C GLY A 199 -11.09 -0.70 13.46
N PRO A 200 -12.34 -1.07 13.77
CA PRO A 200 -13.50 -0.54 13.08
C PRO A 200 -13.73 0.92 13.47
N ILE A 201 -13.94 1.77 12.47
CA ILE A 201 -14.23 3.20 12.62
C ILE A 201 -15.54 3.46 11.88
N GLU A 202 -16.43 4.21 12.50
CA GLU A 202 -17.65 4.67 11.81
C GLU A 202 -17.25 5.50 10.58
N ASP A 203 -17.89 5.20 9.45
CA ASP A 203 -17.62 5.92 8.20
C ASP A 203 -18.63 7.07 8.03
N PRO A 204 -18.19 8.31 8.28
CA PRO A 204 -19.13 9.46 8.24
C PRO A 204 -19.56 9.80 6.82
N VAL A 205 -18.84 9.34 5.79
CA VAL A 205 -19.09 9.68 4.40
C VAL A 205 -20.01 8.66 3.72
N PHE A 206 -19.75 7.38 3.96
CA PHE A 206 -20.50 6.31 3.28
C PHE A 206 -21.41 5.52 4.20
N GLY A 207 -21.38 5.80 5.50
CA GLY A 207 -22.14 5.08 6.52
C GLY A 207 -21.60 3.67 6.80
N GLY A 208 -21.98 3.12 7.96
CA GLY A 208 -21.52 1.83 8.43
C GLY A 208 -20.09 1.90 8.99
N MET A 209 -19.41 0.77 9.01
CA MET A 209 -18.05 0.67 9.57
C MET A 209 -17.01 0.50 8.45
N LYS A 210 -15.90 1.23 8.55
CA LYS A 210 -14.68 0.97 7.79
C LYS A 210 -13.60 0.41 8.71
N TYR A 211 -12.75 -0.46 8.17
CA TYR A 211 -11.62 -1.07 8.87
C TYR A 211 -10.33 -0.50 8.32
N SER A 212 -9.62 0.25 9.14
CA SER A 212 -8.45 1.02 8.72
C SER A 212 -7.15 0.40 9.19
N PHE A 213 -6.15 0.41 8.32
CA PHE A 213 -4.81 -0.16 8.54
C PHE A 213 -3.77 0.90 8.24
N LEU A 214 -2.90 1.16 9.20
CA LEU A 214 -1.90 2.21 9.15
C LEU A 214 -0.51 1.67 8.82
N HIS A 215 0.21 2.37 7.95
CA HIS A 215 1.66 2.30 7.85
C HIS A 215 2.23 3.71 7.64
N GLY A 216 2.87 4.23 8.69
CA GLY A 216 3.39 5.60 8.70
C GLY A 216 2.30 6.64 8.53
N SER A 217 2.29 7.35 7.39
CA SER A 217 1.29 8.37 7.07
C SER A 217 0.23 7.89 6.06
N THR A 218 0.25 6.61 5.67
CA THR A 218 -0.72 6.07 4.71
C THR A 218 -1.67 5.10 5.40
N ILE A 219 -2.96 5.24 5.11
CA ILE A 219 -4.04 4.39 5.63
C ILE A 219 -4.64 3.59 4.48
N VAL A 220 -4.85 2.29 4.67
CA VAL A 220 -5.73 1.47 3.82
C VAL A 220 -7.03 1.27 4.59
N SER A 221 -8.16 1.65 4.00
CA SER A 221 -9.47 1.48 4.60
C SER A 221 -10.33 0.52 3.78
N LEU A 222 -10.81 -0.53 4.43
CA LEU A 222 -11.68 -1.54 3.84
C LEU A 222 -13.14 -1.22 4.13
N ARG A 223 -13.97 -1.28 3.10
CA ARG A 223 -15.42 -1.14 3.17
C ARG A 223 -16.08 -2.34 2.51
N SER A 224 -17.11 -2.89 3.13
CA SER A 224 -17.96 -3.91 2.53
C SER A 224 -19.41 -3.47 2.58
N PHE A 225 -20.08 -3.53 1.46
CA PHE A 225 -21.49 -3.09 1.35
C PHE A 225 -22.48 -4.25 1.29
N GLY A 226 -22.01 -5.49 1.56
CA GLY A 226 -22.85 -6.68 1.65
C GLY A 226 -23.45 -7.16 0.32
N ALA A 227 -23.21 -6.47 -0.78
CA ALA A 227 -23.67 -6.84 -2.11
C ALA A 227 -22.59 -7.62 -2.88
N LYS A 228 -23.02 -8.52 -3.77
CA LYS A 228 -22.10 -9.16 -4.73
C LYS A 228 -21.76 -8.15 -5.82
N LEU A 229 -20.66 -7.46 -5.66
CA LEU A 229 -20.19 -6.45 -6.60
C LEU A 229 -19.27 -7.08 -7.68
N PRO A 230 -19.23 -6.52 -8.90
CA PRO A 230 -18.22 -6.91 -9.88
C PRO A 230 -16.81 -6.57 -9.40
N ALA A 231 -15.83 -7.36 -9.80
CA ALA A 231 -14.44 -7.12 -9.43
C ALA A 231 -13.81 -6.04 -10.32
N ASP A 232 -13.13 -5.06 -9.70
CA ASP A 232 -12.26 -4.10 -10.38
C ASP A 232 -10.80 -4.35 -9.98
N THR A 233 -10.03 -4.90 -10.89
CA THR A 233 -8.58 -5.12 -10.75
C THR A 233 -7.77 -4.13 -11.59
N GLY A 234 -8.46 -3.21 -12.27
CA GLY A 234 -7.90 -2.30 -13.28
C GLY A 234 -7.63 -0.88 -12.81
N SER A 235 -8.36 -0.38 -11.80
CA SER A 235 -8.30 1.03 -11.40
C SER A 235 -7.01 1.43 -10.71
N GLY A 236 -6.36 0.52 -10.00
CA GLY A 236 -5.13 0.88 -9.28
C GLY A 236 -4.61 -0.21 -8.37
N GLY A 237 -3.74 0.17 -7.46
CA GLY A 237 -3.17 -0.72 -6.44
C GLY A 237 -2.24 0.01 -5.48
N ILE A 238 -1.62 -0.75 -4.60
CA ILE A 238 -0.75 -0.25 -3.53
C ILE A 238 0.68 -0.71 -3.79
N GLN A 239 1.64 0.17 -3.53
CA GLN A 239 3.05 -0.15 -3.60
C GLN A 239 3.70 -0.01 -2.23
N TYR A 240 4.42 -1.03 -1.84
CA TYR A 240 5.26 -1.09 -0.65
C TYR A 240 6.74 -1.06 -1.05
N VAL A 241 7.55 -0.29 -0.35
CA VAL A 241 8.99 -0.40 -0.46
C VAL A 241 9.50 -1.29 0.66
N VAL A 242 10.22 -2.35 0.29
CA VAL A 242 10.73 -3.36 1.22
C VAL A 242 12.24 -3.46 1.17
N SER A 243 12.85 -3.85 2.27
CA SER A 243 14.29 -4.13 2.33
C SER A 243 14.65 -5.53 1.86
N ASP A 244 13.68 -6.46 1.77
CA ASP A 244 13.87 -7.86 1.42
C ASP A 244 12.68 -8.43 0.63
N VAL A 245 12.75 -8.37 -0.68
CA VAL A 245 11.70 -8.88 -1.56
C VAL A 245 11.71 -10.41 -1.67
N ASP A 246 12.86 -11.09 -1.46
CA ASP A 246 12.94 -12.56 -1.43
C ASP A 246 12.12 -13.11 -0.28
N ARG A 247 12.18 -12.43 0.87
CA ARG A 247 11.37 -12.76 2.03
C ARG A 247 9.87 -12.59 1.77
N VAL A 248 9.47 -11.52 1.08
CA VAL A 248 8.08 -11.33 0.66
C VAL A 248 7.62 -12.49 -0.21
N ALA A 249 8.44 -12.90 -1.19
CA ALA A 249 8.14 -14.02 -2.08
C ALA A 249 7.99 -15.35 -1.30
N ALA A 250 8.89 -15.64 -0.36
CA ALA A 250 8.83 -16.83 0.49
C ALA A 250 7.60 -16.83 1.41
N LEU A 251 7.22 -15.67 1.96
CA LEU A 251 6.00 -15.52 2.75
C LEU A 251 4.74 -15.74 1.91
N ALA A 252 4.68 -15.15 0.71
CA ALA A 252 3.57 -15.31 -0.20
C ALA A 252 3.35 -16.78 -0.58
N GLN A 253 4.43 -17.51 -0.89
CA GLN A 253 4.37 -18.95 -1.17
C GLN A 253 3.85 -19.75 0.03
N ARG A 254 4.37 -19.49 1.24
CA ARG A 254 3.99 -20.19 2.47
C ARG A 254 2.54 -19.95 2.85
N GLN A 255 2.03 -18.74 2.64
CA GLN A 255 0.66 -18.36 2.99
C GLN A 255 -0.32 -18.46 1.80
N HIS A 256 0.11 -19.05 0.68
CA HIS A 256 -0.69 -19.24 -0.52
C HIS A 256 -1.31 -17.93 -1.06
N VAL A 257 -0.59 -16.81 -0.93
CA VAL A 257 -1.01 -15.53 -1.51
C VAL A 257 -0.86 -15.59 -3.03
N THR A 258 -1.87 -15.14 -3.75
CA THR A 258 -1.88 -15.15 -5.22
C THR A 258 -0.78 -14.25 -5.78
N VAL A 259 0.10 -14.85 -6.59
CA VAL A 259 1.16 -14.11 -7.28
C VAL A 259 0.63 -13.64 -8.64
N GLU A 260 0.58 -12.34 -8.83
CA GLU A 260 0.19 -11.70 -10.09
C GLU A 260 1.36 -11.64 -11.07
N GLN A 261 2.52 -11.19 -10.58
CA GLN A 261 3.78 -11.23 -11.32
C GLN A 261 4.88 -11.79 -10.42
N PRO A 262 5.61 -12.80 -10.89
CA PRO A 262 6.66 -13.42 -10.10
C PRO A 262 7.81 -12.44 -9.82
N LEU A 263 8.64 -12.81 -8.84
CA LEU A 263 9.84 -12.05 -8.50
C LEU A 263 10.71 -11.82 -9.74
N SER A 264 10.97 -10.55 -10.01
CA SER A 264 11.73 -10.13 -11.19
C SER A 264 12.57 -8.89 -10.89
N THR A 265 13.53 -8.59 -11.78
CA THR A 265 14.29 -7.35 -11.76
C THR A 265 13.81 -6.45 -12.89
N LEU A 266 13.40 -5.24 -12.54
CA LEU A 266 13.04 -4.24 -13.54
C LEU A 266 14.30 -3.65 -14.13
N GLY A 267 14.55 -3.92 -15.42
CA GLY A 267 15.75 -3.45 -16.13
C GLY A 267 15.88 -1.92 -16.10
N GLY A 268 17.09 -1.42 -15.89
CA GLY A 268 17.40 0.02 -15.85
C GLY A 268 17.18 0.69 -14.48
N PHE A 269 16.51 0.06 -13.51
CA PHE A 269 16.17 0.69 -12.22
C PHE A 269 16.85 0.07 -11.00
N GLN A 270 17.60 -1.02 -11.13
CA GLN A 270 18.12 -1.81 -10.00
C GLN A 270 17.02 -2.13 -8.96
N LEU A 271 15.80 -2.34 -9.44
CA LEU A 271 14.60 -2.56 -8.67
C LEU A 271 14.17 -4.01 -8.81
N ARG A 272 14.10 -4.72 -7.69
CA ARG A 272 13.53 -6.08 -7.64
C ARG A 272 12.09 -5.99 -7.15
N THR A 273 11.20 -6.78 -7.75
CA THR A 273 9.76 -6.63 -7.49
C THR A 273 9.05 -7.97 -7.51
N ILE A 274 8.00 -8.07 -6.70
CA ILE A 274 6.96 -9.10 -6.80
C ILE A 274 5.60 -8.42 -6.70
N TRP A 275 4.64 -8.87 -7.51
CA TRP A 275 3.28 -8.37 -7.49
C TRP A 275 2.35 -9.45 -6.97
N LEU A 276 1.60 -9.14 -5.95
CA LEU A 276 0.68 -10.03 -5.27
C LEU A 276 -0.74 -9.45 -5.35
N ASN A 277 -1.72 -10.32 -5.40
CA ASN A 277 -3.11 -9.92 -5.31
C ASN A 277 -3.64 -10.12 -3.89
N ASP A 278 -4.42 -9.15 -3.42
CA ASP A 278 -5.27 -9.38 -2.26
C ASP A 278 -6.47 -10.30 -2.62
N PRO A 279 -7.36 -10.61 -1.68
CA PRO A 279 -8.50 -11.50 -1.94
C PRO A 279 -9.45 -11.05 -3.06
N ASP A 280 -9.52 -9.76 -3.36
CA ASP A 280 -10.34 -9.18 -4.43
C ASP A 280 -9.57 -9.00 -5.76
N GLY A 281 -8.31 -9.39 -5.82
CA GLY A 281 -7.45 -9.24 -7.00
C GLY A 281 -6.85 -7.85 -7.16
N ILE A 282 -6.82 -7.05 -6.10
CA ILE A 282 -6.16 -5.73 -6.11
C ILE A 282 -4.65 -5.95 -6.08
N THR A 283 -3.94 -5.27 -6.97
CA THR A 283 -2.47 -5.35 -7.03
C THR A 283 -1.82 -4.76 -5.78
N ASN A 284 -1.04 -5.56 -5.08
CA ASN A 284 -0.12 -5.16 -4.03
C ASN A 284 1.31 -5.40 -4.52
N TYR A 285 2.03 -4.33 -4.80
CA TYR A 285 3.32 -4.32 -5.46
C TYR A 285 4.43 -4.09 -4.44
N PHE A 286 5.29 -5.09 -4.23
CA PHE A 286 6.42 -5.00 -3.31
C PHE A 286 7.71 -4.75 -4.10
N ALA A 287 8.41 -3.67 -3.75
CA ALA A 287 9.57 -3.17 -4.46
C ALA A 287 10.78 -3.05 -3.54
N GLU A 288 11.86 -3.72 -3.87
CA GLU A 288 13.15 -3.59 -3.20
C GLU A 288 14.07 -2.71 -4.04
N THR A 289 14.29 -1.47 -3.57
CA THR A 289 15.25 -0.55 -4.20
C THR A 289 16.69 -0.90 -3.80
N ALA A 290 17.68 -0.45 -4.59
CA ALA A 290 19.08 -0.61 -4.21
C ALA A 290 19.41 0.03 -2.85
N GLN A 291 18.75 1.14 -2.50
CA GLN A 291 18.92 1.81 -1.21
C GLN A 291 18.33 0.96 -0.07
N ALA A 292 17.10 0.46 -0.23
CA ALA A 292 16.45 -0.39 0.77
C ALA A 292 17.23 -1.68 1.02
N ARG A 293 17.80 -2.28 -0.04
CA ARG A 293 18.65 -3.48 0.07
C ARG A 293 19.90 -3.22 0.90
N ARG A 294 20.56 -2.06 0.71
CA ARG A 294 21.76 -1.69 1.48
C ARG A 294 21.48 -1.48 2.97
N SER A 295 20.25 -1.07 3.34
CA SER A 295 19.89 -0.92 4.75
C SER A 295 19.74 -2.25 5.51
N ARG A 296 19.75 -3.37 4.79
CA ARG A 296 19.70 -4.73 5.34
C ARG A 296 21.09 -5.26 5.78
N ALA A 297 22.17 -4.53 5.51
CA ALA A 297 23.50 -4.97 5.88
C ALA A 297 23.60 -5.14 7.41
N PRO A 298 24.35 -6.16 7.87
CA PRO A 298 24.35 -6.70 9.23
C PRO A 298 24.75 -5.72 10.31
#